data_25addc51696e8b885a8a68256972ce90
#
_entry.id   25addc51696e8b885a8a68256972ce90
#
_cell.length_a   1.000
_cell.length_b   1.000
_cell.length_c   1.000
_cell.angle_alpha   90.00
_cell.angle_beta   90.00
_cell.angle_gamma   90.00
#
_symmetry.space_group_name_H-M   'P 1'
#
loop_
_entity.id
_entity.type
_entity.pdbx_description
1 polymer ?
#
loop_
_entity_poly.entity_id
_entity_poly.type
_entity_poly.pdbx_seq_one_letter_code
_entity_poly.pdbx_strand_id
1 'polypeptide(L)'
;MKFQFFTYLFTLVFLVTLAKANEDEADISFYTGTFDVIDKEGDDQTSLLGIEHKNPDLFRNTFLGKFKPITGGFITGDSSIYLYTGVEGQYGIGPIKILPSFSPGYYEKGDGKDLGSMLEFKSEIKIGFDIFENSKLSYSYSHISNNDWGDTNPGTDNQHITFSKKF
;
A
#
# COMPACT_ATOMS: atom_id res chain seq x y z
N MET A 1 -23.37 3.53 7.34
CA MET A 1 -21.92 3.58 7.65
C MET A 1 -21.03 3.57 6.38
N LYS A 2 -21.33 2.78 5.33
CA LYS A 2 -20.53 2.73 4.07
C LYS A 2 -20.41 4.08 3.34
N PHE A 3 -21.44 4.93 3.38
CA PHE A 3 -21.45 6.22 2.68
C PHE A 3 -20.57 7.30 3.33
N GLN A 4 -20.45 7.30 4.65
CA GLN A 4 -19.62 8.27 5.39
C GLN A 4 -18.12 8.01 5.19
N PHE A 5 -17.70 6.74 5.11
CA PHE A 5 -16.30 6.38 4.86
C PHE A 5 -15.82 6.88 3.48
N PHE A 6 -16.66 6.75 2.45
CA PHE A 6 -16.37 7.27 1.10
C PHE A 6 -16.25 8.81 1.10
N THR A 7 -17.08 9.50 1.88
CA THR A 7 -17.04 10.96 1.99
C THR A 7 -15.76 11.43 2.66
N TYR A 8 -15.30 10.77 3.73
CA TYR A 8 -14.06 11.12 4.42
C TYR A 8 -12.82 10.80 3.57
N LEU A 9 -12.83 9.67 2.85
CA LEU A 9 -11.76 9.31 1.92
C LEU A 9 -11.68 10.34 0.78
N PHE A 10 -12.82 10.75 0.22
CA PHE A 10 -12.88 11.76 -0.85
C PHE A 10 -12.43 13.14 -0.36
N THR A 11 -12.78 13.53 0.87
CA THR A 11 -12.34 14.79 1.49
C THR A 11 -10.84 14.77 1.77
N LEU A 12 -10.29 13.65 2.23
CA LEU A 12 -8.85 13.48 2.46
C LEU A 12 -8.07 13.58 1.13
N VAL A 13 -8.56 12.93 0.07
CA VAL A 13 -7.98 13.02 -1.28
C VAL A 13 -8.02 14.46 -1.79
N PHE A 14 -9.09 15.21 -1.54
CA PHE A 14 -9.21 16.60 -1.97
C PHE A 14 -8.27 17.56 -1.23
N LEU A 15 -8.01 17.32 0.06
CA LEU A 15 -7.03 18.09 0.85
C LEU A 15 -5.59 17.82 0.42
N VAL A 16 -5.31 16.60 -0.05
CA VAL A 16 -3.95 16.21 -0.52
C VAL A 16 -3.61 16.80 -1.90
N THR A 17 -4.60 17.21 -2.71
CA THR A 17 -4.35 17.85 -4.01
C THR A 17 -3.68 19.23 -3.91
N LEU A 18 -3.64 19.82 -2.72
CA LEU A 18 -2.92 21.08 -2.45
C LEU A 18 -1.42 20.87 -2.20
N ALA A 19 -0.96 19.65 -2.02
CA ALA A 19 0.44 19.31 -1.83
C ALA A 19 1.18 19.23 -3.18
N LYS A 20 2.35 19.84 -3.29
CA LYS A 20 3.21 19.71 -4.49
C LYS A 20 3.65 18.25 -4.66
N ALA A 21 3.34 17.67 -5.81
CA ALA A 21 3.94 16.39 -6.21
C ALA A 21 5.45 16.58 -6.42
N ASN A 22 6.25 15.79 -5.72
CA ASN A 22 7.71 15.79 -5.88
C ASN A 22 8.15 14.95 -7.09
N GLU A 23 9.30 15.34 -7.67
CA GLU A 23 9.76 14.81 -8.95
C GLU A 23 10.41 13.41 -8.86
N ASP A 24 10.48 12.81 -9.96
CA ASP A 24 10.89 11.58 -10.58
C ASP A 24 12.07 10.82 -9.95
N GLU A 25 11.77 9.69 -9.32
CA GLU A 25 12.81 8.75 -8.88
C GLU A 25 12.25 7.32 -8.86
N ALA A 26 13.04 6.38 -9.42
CA ALA A 26 12.85 4.97 -9.17
C ALA A 26 13.23 4.65 -7.75
N ASP A 27 12.47 3.83 -7.08
CA ASP A 27 12.97 3.26 -5.84
C ASP A 27 12.70 1.75 -5.75
N ILE A 28 13.60 1.08 -5.04
CA ILE A 28 13.38 -0.26 -4.54
C ILE A 28 13.13 -0.11 -3.04
N SER A 29 12.06 -0.72 -2.59
CA SER A 29 11.62 -0.69 -1.21
C SER A 29 11.62 -2.09 -0.62
N PHE A 30 12.14 -2.20 0.60
CA PHE A 30 11.99 -3.39 1.45
C PHE A 30 11.09 -3.03 2.62
N TYR A 31 10.14 -3.88 2.95
CA TYR A 31 9.22 -3.61 4.04
C TYR A 31 8.95 -4.84 4.90
N THR A 32 8.71 -4.60 6.17
CA THR A 32 8.35 -5.63 7.14
C THR A 32 7.35 -5.08 8.14
N GLY A 33 6.48 -5.94 8.63
CA GLY A 33 5.44 -5.53 9.55
C GLY A 33 4.52 -6.65 9.98
N THR A 34 3.28 -6.31 10.25
CA THR A 34 2.24 -7.21 10.71
C THR A 34 1.11 -7.29 9.70
N PHE A 35 0.76 -8.50 9.33
CA PHE A 35 -0.43 -8.85 8.57
C PHE A 35 -1.59 -9.03 9.54
N ASP A 36 -2.78 -8.53 9.19
CA ASP A 36 -4.03 -8.64 9.92
C ASP A 36 -4.03 -8.05 11.35
N VAL A 37 -3.61 -6.79 11.47
CA VAL A 37 -3.46 -6.10 12.78
C VAL A 37 -4.77 -5.82 13.51
N ILE A 38 -5.94 -5.93 12.82
CA ILE A 38 -7.27 -5.68 13.42
C ILE A 38 -8.02 -6.97 13.67
N ASP A 39 -7.38 -8.12 13.47
CA ASP A 39 -8.00 -9.40 13.82
C ASP A 39 -8.36 -9.44 15.31
N LYS A 40 -9.67 -9.59 15.59
CA LYS A 40 -10.21 -9.59 16.96
C LYS A 40 -9.98 -10.90 17.70
N GLU A 41 -9.76 -11.97 16.97
CA GLU A 41 -9.55 -13.31 17.50
C GLU A 41 -8.06 -13.62 17.67
N GLY A 42 -7.19 -12.89 16.95
CA GLY A 42 -5.72 -12.96 17.06
C GLY A 42 -5.11 -14.20 16.42
N ASP A 43 -5.91 -15.03 15.79
CA ASP A 43 -5.45 -16.30 15.22
C ASP A 43 -4.78 -16.15 13.86
N ASP A 44 -5.11 -15.07 13.10
CA ASP A 44 -4.60 -14.81 11.75
C ASP A 44 -3.49 -13.74 11.72
N GLN A 45 -3.17 -13.15 12.86
CA GLN A 45 -2.12 -12.13 12.93
C GLN A 45 -0.73 -12.73 12.78
N THR A 46 0.02 -12.28 11.78
CA THR A 46 1.35 -12.82 11.49
C THR A 46 2.30 -11.74 10.99
N SER A 47 3.60 -12.04 10.93
CA SER A 47 4.59 -11.13 10.34
C SER A 47 4.47 -11.10 8.81
N LEU A 48 4.86 -9.99 8.19
CA LEU A 48 5.03 -9.92 6.75
C LEU A 48 6.42 -9.37 6.37
N LEU A 49 6.92 -9.81 5.22
CA LEU A 49 8.15 -9.32 4.60
C LEU A 49 7.91 -9.13 3.11
N GLY A 50 8.25 -7.97 2.59
CA GLY A 50 7.97 -7.66 1.19
C GLY A 50 9.00 -6.78 0.51
N ILE A 51 8.85 -6.71 -0.81
CA ILE A 51 9.63 -5.87 -1.71
C ILE A 51 8.70 -5.16 -2.70
N GLU A 52 9.01 -3.92 -3.04
CA GLU A 52 8.28 -3.13 -4.03
C GLU A 52 9.27 -2.34 -4.89
N HIS A 53 9.01 -2.32 -6.18
CA HIS A 53 9.69 -1.49 -7.15
C HIS A 53 8.72 -0.42 -7.66
N LYS A 54 9.16 0.84 -7.69
CA LYS A 54 8.47 1.96 -8.32
C LYS A 54 9.25 2.43 -9.54
N ASN A 55 8.59 2.40 -10.70
CA ASN A 55 9.19 2.83 -11.96
C ASN A 55 9.01 4.35 -12.16
N PRO A 56 10.10 5.14 -12.28
CA PRO A 56 10.03 6.57 -12.44
C PRO A 56 9.65 7.01 -13.86
N ASP A 57 10.01 6.21 -14.87
CA ASP A 57 9.88 6.57 -16.28
C ASP A 57 8.45 6.44 -16.79
N LEU A 58 7.63 5.63 -16.11
CA LEU A 58 6.23 5.43 -16.42
C LEU A 58 5.36 6.18 -15.41
N PHE A 59 4.96 7.38 -15.75
CA PHE A 59 4.04 8.15 -14.94
C PHE A 59 2.84 8.67 -15.73
N ARG A 60 1.76 8.94 -15.04
CA ARG A 60 0.61 9.61 -15.63
C ARG A 60 0.25 10.86 -14.85
N ASN A 61 0.20 11.99 -15.55
CA ASN A 61 -0.36 13.22 -15.00
C ASN A 61 -1.87 13.14 -15.02
N THR A 62 -2.49 13.41 -13.88
CA THR A 62 -3.94 13.52 -13.72
C THR A 62 -4.27 14.83 -13.02
N PHE A 63 -5.56 15.16 -12.94
CA PHE A 63 -5.99 16.31 -12.14
C PHE A 63 -5.73 16.12 -10.62
N LEU A 64 -5.51 14.87 -10.17
CA LEU A 64 -5.14 14.54 -8.79
C LEU A 64 -3.62 14.53 -8.55
N GLY A 65 -2.80 14.73 -9.58
CA GLY A 65 -1.34 14.73 -9.49
C GLY A 65 -0.68 13.65 -10.35
N LYS A 66 0.60 13.42 -10.09
CA LYS A 66 1.41 12.41 -10.80
C LYS A 66 1.28 11.06 -10.10
N PHE A 67 0.99 10.02 -10.88
CA PHE A 67 0.96 8.64 -10.41
C PHE A 67 2.02 7.82 -11.12
N LYS A 68 2.76 7.03 -10.34
CA LYS A 68 3.82 6.13 -10.83
C LYS A 68 3.40 4.68 -10.66
N PRO A 69 3.72 3.82 -11.63
CA PRO A 69 3.51 2.39 -11.48
C PRO A 69 4.36 1.81 -10.35
N ILE A 70 3.75 0.94 -9.59
CA ILE A 70 4.42 0.11 -8.58
C ILE A 70 4.17 -1.36 -8.88
N THR A 71 5.14 -2.20 -8.58
CA THR A 71 5.03 -3.67 -8.65
C THR A 71 5.77 -4.25 -7.47
N GLY A 72 5.15 -5.18 -6.77
CA GLY A 72 5.75 -5.75 -5.58
C GLY A 72 5.06 -7.01 -5.10
N GLY A 73 5.44 -7.44 -3.93
CA GLY A 73 4.82 -8.55 -3.25
C GLY A 73 5.34 -8.73 -1.84
N PHE A 74 4.63 -9.53 -1.07
CA PHE A 74 5.06 -9.95 0.25
C PHE A 74 4.73 -11.42 0.51
N ILE A 75 5.41 -11.97 1.50
CA ILE A 75 5.13 -13.25 2.12
C ILE A 75 4.86 -13.03 3.60
N THR A 76 3.95 -13.81 4.16
CA THR A 76 3.65 -13.81 5.61
C THR A 76 4.36 -14.96 6.33
N GLY A 77 4.39 -14.91 7.66
CA GLY A 77 4.88 -16.00 8.50
C GLY A 77 4.12 -17.31 8.31
N ASP A 78 2.85 -17.24 7.88
CA ASP A 78 1.98 -18.40 7.58
C ASP A 78 1.99 -18.76 6.08
N SER A 79 3.04 -18.35 5.38
CA SER A 79 3.28 -18.68 3.96
C SER A 79 2.22 -18.13 2.99
N SER A 80 1.41 -17.14 3.40
CA SER A 80 0.57 -16.42 2.46
C SER A 80 1.43 -15.55 1.55
N ILE A 81 1.07 -15.46 0.28
CA ILE A 81 1.78 -14.67 -0.73
C ILE A 81 0.82 -13.69 -1.37
N TYR A 82 1.25 -12.43 -1.52
CA TYR A 82 0.53 -11.42 -2.30
C TYR A 82 1.47 -10.78 -3.32
N LEU A 83 1.14 -10.91 -4.60
CA LEU A 83 1.86 -10.30 -5.71
C LEU A 83 0.96 -9.25 -6.36
N TYR A 84 1.45 -8.03 -6.53
CA TYR A 84 0.61 -6.93 -6.99
C TYR A 84 1.33 -6.01 -7.99
N THR A 85 0.52 -5.34 -8.78
CA THR A 85 0.92 -4.18 -9.55
C THR A 85 -0.14 -3.09 -9.39
N GLY A 86 0.27 -1.84 -9.45
CA GLY A 86 -0.67 -0.74 -9.21
C GLY A 86 -0.06 0.61 -9.47
N VAL A 87 -0.61 1.61 -8.81
CA VAL A 87 -0.16 3.00 -8.93
C VAL A 87 0.00 3.64 -7.56
N GLU A 88 1.02 4.47 -7.42
CA GLU A 88 1.28 5.28 -6.23
C GLU A 88 1.33 6.75 -6.60
N GLY A 89 0.59 7.57 -5.85
CA GLY A 89 0.73 9.03 -5.86
C GLY A 89 1.77 9.48 -4.85
N GLN A 90 2.46 10.60 -5.12
CA GLN A 90 3.42 11.17 -4.19
C GLN A 90 3.12 12.64 -3.94
N TYR A 91 2.91 12.99 -2.68
CA TYR A 91 2.61 14.33 -2.21
C TYR A 91 3.56 14.73 -1.09
N GLY A 92 4.05 15.97 -1.12
CA GLY A 92 4.96 16.51 -0.11
C GLY A 92 4.32 17.61 0.73
N ILE A 93 4.45 17.52 2.05
CA ILE A 93 4.07 18.57 3.00
C ILE A 93 5.28 18.85 3.88
N GLY A 94 6.10 19.84 3.51
CA GLY A 94 7.39 20.05 4.16
C GLY A 94 8.30 18.83 4.03
N PRO A 95 8.86 18.30 5.13
CA PRO A 95 9.70 17.11 5.10
C PRO A 95 8.92 15.81 4.99
N ILE A 96 7.60 15.85 5.16
CA ILE A 96 6.74 14.67 5.17
C ILE A 96 6.28 14.35 3.74
N LYS A 97 6.31 13.08 3.38
CA LYS A 97 5.77 12.54 2.12
C LYS A 97 4.57 11.65 2.43
N ILE A 98 3.48 11.89 1.71
CA ILE A 98 2.25 11.09 1.78
C ILE A 98 2.12 10.38 0.44
N LEU A 99 2.04 9.06 0.48
CA LEU A 99 2.13 8.17 -0.67
C LEU A 99 0.91 7.23 -0.68
N PRO A 100 -0.25 7.70 -1.17
CA PRO A 100 -1.39 6.80 -1.38
C PRO A 100 -1.14 5.89 -2.57
N SER A 101 -1.54 4.62 -2.46
CA SER A 101 -1.48 3.68 -3.56
C SER A 101 -2.71 2.78 -3.63
N PHE A 102 -2.94 2.26 -4.84
CA PHE A 102 -3.96 1.25 -5.11
C PHE A 102 -3.38 0.19 -6.05
N SER A 103 -3.52 -1.09 -5.66
CA SER A 103 -2.88 -2.20 -6.35
C SER A 103 -3.77 -3.43 -6.35
N PRO A 104 -4.32 -3.83 -7.51
CA PRO A 104 -4.82 -5.19 -7.68
C PRO A 104 -3.67 -6.19 -7.62
N GLY A 105 -3.95 -7.40 -7.13
CA GLY A 105 -2.94 -8.43 -6.99
C GLY A 105 -3.50 -9.84 -6.87
N TYR A 106 -2.61 -10.79 -6.99
CA TYR A 106 -2.86 -12.20 -6.76
C TYR A 106 -2.52 -12.55 -5.32
N TYR A 107 -3.46 -13.15 -4.62
CA TYR A 107 -3.31 -13.64 -3.26
C TYR A 107 -3.40 -15.16 -3.21
N GLU A 108 -2.43 -15.78 -2.54
CA GLU A 108 -2.43 -17.20 -2.17
C GLU A 108 -2.34 -17.30 -0.65
N LYS A 109 -3.31 -17.95 -0.03
CA LYS A 109 -3.44 -17.94 1.43
C LYS A 109 -2.36 -18.77 2.15
N GLY A 110 -1.78 -19.78 1.50
CA GLY A 110 -0.90 -20.72 2.19
C GLY A 110 -1.59 -21.37 3.39
N ASP A 111 -0.96 -21.28 4.55
CA ASP A 111 -1.49 -21.73 5.85
C ASP A 111 -2.18 -20.58 6.63
N GLY A 112 -2.25 -19.38 6.06
CA GLY A 112 -2.81 -18.19 6.71
C GLY A 112 -4.27 -17.92 6.32
N LYS A 113 -4.65 -16.66 6.53
CA LYS A 113 -6.04 -16.17 6.38
C LYS A 113 -6.57 -16.37 4.96
N ASP A 114 -7.78 -16.93 4.86
CA ASP A 114 -8.52 -17.00 3.61
C ASP A 114 -9.25 -15.66 3.35
N LEU A 115 -8.86 -14.95 2.30
CA LEU A 115 -9.50 -13.69 1.91
C LEU A 115 -10.69 -13.87 0.97
N GLY A 116 -11.00 -15.13 0.57
CA GLY A 116 -12.18 -15.48 -0.21
C GLY A 116 -12.00 -15.37 -1.73
N SER A 117 -10.88 -14.88 -2.22
CA SER A 117 -10.58 -14.78 -3.65
C SER A 117 -9.07 -14.79 -3.90
N MET A 118 -8.66 -15.25 -5.08
CA MET A 118 -7.28 -15.08 -5.55
C MET A 118 -7.00 -13.65 -6.07
N LEU A 119 -8.04 -12.93 -6.49
CA LEU A 119 -7.92 -11.53 -6.90
C LEU A 119 -8.31 -10.63 -5.74
N GLU A 120 -7.34 -9.90 -5.23
CA GLU A 120 -7.50 -8.96 -4.13
C GLU A 120 -7.03 -7.57 -4.52
N PHE A 121 -7.56 -6.55 -3.85
CA PHE A 121 -7.24 -5.14 -4.08
C PHE A 121 -6.63 -4.54 -2.82
N LYS A 122 -5.39 -4.07 -2.92
CA LYS A 122 -4.70 -3.36 -1.83
C LYS A 122 -4.88 -1.85 -1.98
N SER A 123 -5.45 -1.23 -0.96
CA SER A 123 -5.43 0.22 -0.77
C SER A 123 -4.46 0.54 0.35
N GLU A 124 -3.50 1.43 0.12
CA GLU A 124 -2.45 1.72 1.08
C GLU A 124 -2.19 3.22 1.19
N ILE A 125 -1.83 3.66 2.37
CA ILE A 125 -1.25 4.98 2.63
C ILE A 125 0.08 4.81 3.35
N LYS A 126 1.15 5.39 2.77
CA LYS A 126 2.47 5.47 3.40
C LYS A 126 2.71 6.92 3.85
N ILE A 127 3.27 7.09 5.03
CA ILE A 127 3.78 8.37 5.53
C ILE A 127 5.28 8.21 5.73
N GLY A 128 6.06 9.00 5.01
CA GLY A 128 7.51 8.85 4.99
C GLY A 128 8.25 10.17 5.08
N PHE A 129 9.54 10.06 5.35
CA PHE A 129 10.51 11.15 5.34
C PHE A 129 11.87 10.67 4.88
N ASP A 130 12.63 11.57 4.27
CA ASP A 130 13.98 11.27 3.82
C ASP A 130 14.91 11.21 5.05
N ILE A 131 15.67 10.11 5.18
CA ILE A 131 16.59 9.89 6.30
C ILE A 131 18.04 10.08 5.92
N PHE A 132 18.40 9.74 4.67
CA PHE A 132 19.71 9.92 4.08
C PHE A 132 19.53 10.33 2.62
N GLU A 133 20.62 10.71 1.97
CA GLU A 133 20.63 10.94 0.53
C GLU A 133 20.11 9.71 -0.21
N ASN A 134 19.09 9.92 -1.06
CA ASN A 134 18.42 8.87 -1.82
C ASN A 134 17.78 7.75 -0.97
N SER A 135 17.46 8.01 0.30
CA SER A 135 16.85 7.00 1.16
C SER A 135 15.68 7.57 1.97
N LYS A 136 14.63 6.80 2.06
CA LYS A 136 13.39 7.17 2.73
C LYS A 136 12.96 6.07 3.71
N LEU A 137 12.49 6.47 4.88
CA LEU A 137 11.80 5.61 5.82
C LEU A 137 10.33 5.98 5.84
N SER A 138 9.45 4.99 5.80
CA SER A 138 8.00 5.21 5.81
C SER A 138 7.30 4.23 6.75
N TYR A 139 6.18 4.66 7.29
CA TYR A 139 5.20 3.82 7.94
C TYR A 139 3.97 3.72 7.06
N SER A 140 3.42 2.53 6.95
CA SER A 140 2.32 2.22 6.05
C SER A 140 1.18 1.54 6.79
N TYR A 141 -0.02 1.88 6.35
CA TYR A 141 -1.25 1.16 6.67
C TYR A 141 -1.93 0.78 5.36
N SER A 142 -2.29 -0.49 5.23
CA SER A 142 -2.97 -1.00 4.05
C SER A 142 -4.15 -1.88 4.40
N HIS A 143 -5.16 -1.83 3.53
CA HIS A 143 -6.32 -2.72 3.55
C HIS A 143 -6.33 -3.54 2.25
N ILE A 144 -6.53 -4.85 2.38
CA ILE A 144 -6.67 -5.78 1.24
C ILE A 144 -8.04 -6.42 1.31
N SER A 145 -8.77 -6.41 0.20
CA SER A 145 -10.11 -7.02 0.09
C SER A 145 -10.47 -7.30 -1.36
N ASN A 146 -11.40 -8.22 -1.62
CA ASN A 146 -11.84 -8.58 -2.97
C ASN A 146 -13.07 -7.78 -3.45
N ASN A 147 -13.49 -6.75 -2.72
CA ASN A 147 -14.64 -5.92 -3.07
C ASN A 147 -15.97 -6.70 -3.23
N ASP A 148 -16.16 -7.75 -2.46
CA ASP A 148 -17.31 -8.68 -2.54
C ASP A 148 -17.42 -9.42 -3.90
N TRP A 149 -16.30 -9.61 -4.62
CA TRP A 149 -16.26 -10.40 -5.86
C TRP A 149 -15.97 -11.89 -5.61
N GLY A 150 -15.49 -12.24 -4.42
CA GLY A 150 -15.33 -13.62 -3.99
C GLY A 150 -16.56 -14.17 -3.25
N ASP A 151 -16.48 -15.42 -2.83
CA ASP A 151 -17.54 -16.06 -2.03
C ASP A 151 -17.68 -15.44 -0.64
N THR A 152 -16.59 -14.95 -0.10
CA THR A 152 -16.50 -14.19 1.16
C THR A 152 -15.56 -13.01 0.98
N ASN A 153 -15.64 -12.01 1.87
CA ASN A 153 -14.77 -10.85 1.85
C ASN A 153 -14.41 -10.40 3.28
N PRO A 154 -13.64 -11.20 4.02
CA PRO A 154 -13.24 -10.83 5.37
C PRO A 154 -12.30 -9.63 5.38
N GLY A 155 -11.49 -9.48 4.32
CA GLY A 155 -10.45 -8.49 4.22
C GLY A 155 -9.32 -8.66 5.25
N THR A 156 -8.29 -7.85 5.14
CA THR A 156 -7.19 -7.78 6.11
C THR A 156 -6.61 -6.37 6.18
N ASP A 157 -6.24 -5.94 7.37
CA ASP A 157 -5.61 -4.66 7.63
C ASP A 157 -4.16 -4.90 8.08
N ASN A 158 -3.21 -4.22 7.43
CA ASN A 158 -1.81 -4.49 7.62
C ASN A 158 -1.04 -3.21 7.95
N GLN A 159 0.02 -3.35 8.73
CA GLN A 159 0.94 -2.27 9.07
C GLN A 159 2.37 -2.70 8.78
N HIS A 160 3.18 -1.80 8.21
CA HIS A 160 4.57 -2.10 7.97
C HIS A 160 5.47 -0.85 7.95
N ILE A 161 6.74 -1.08 8.21
CA ILE A 161 7.80 -0.09 8.04
C ILE A 161 8.50 -0.41 6.73
N THR A 162 8.72 0.62 5.92
CA THR A 162 9.33 0.53 4.60
C THR A 162 10.60 1.34 4.56
N PHE A 163 11.69 0.72 4.15
CA PHE A 163 12.93 1.39 3.74
C PHE A 163 12.99 1.40 2.22
N SER A 164 13.08 2.60 1.63
CA SER A 164 13.19 2.79 0.19
C SER A 164 14.54 3.40 -0.16
N LYS A 165 15.16 2.90 -1.21
CA LYS A 165 16.38 3.43 -1.81
C LYS A 165 16.09 3.84 -3.24
N LYS A 166 16.49 5.07 -3.57
CA LYS A 166 16.37 5.65 -4.91
C LYS A 166 17.62 5.42 -5.72
N PHE A 167 17.44 5.27 -7.02
CA PHE A 167 18.51 5.01 -8.00
C PHE A 167 18.42 5.95 -9.19
#